data_9ae7b08179590f194736f6a336985883
#
_entry.id   9ae7b08179590f194736f6a336985883
#
_cell.length_a   1.000
_cell.length_b   1.000
_cell.length_c   1.000
_cell.angle_alpha   90.00
_cell.angle_beta   90.00
_cell.angle_gamma   90.00
#
_symmetry.space_group_name_H-M   'P 1'
#
loop_
_entity.id
_entity.type
_entity.pdbx_description
1 polymer ?
#
loop_
_entity_poly.entity_id
_entity_poly.type
_entity_poly.pdbx_seq_one_letter_code
_entity_poly.pdbx_strand_id
1 'polypeptide(L)'
;MSRVVQHVWEAVRQDNTERLTPVFDRDHPIRATGEMRTWYTGKPCERTKKSHINVCVYDSTWEASDAFVLDDSEHVTAWTKNDHLGFEVLYVYRGVVRKYRPDFLVRLTNGNALVLETKGQDTEQDKVKRLYLNEWAQAVNAHGGFGHWLCAVAKEPGEIRDILIMNDAIEGRG
;
A
#
# COMPACT_ATOMS: atom_id res chain seq x y z
N MET A 1 22.97 4.42 -15.35
CA MET A 1 22.56 3.21 -16.09
C MET A 1 22.88 3.43 -17.57
N SER A 2 23.54 2.46 -18.23
CA SER A 2 23.79 2.54 -19.67
C SER A 2 22.45 2.57 -20.42
N ARG A 3 22.32 3.39 -21.48
CA ARG A 3 21.15 3.43 -22.38
C ARG A 3 20.74 2.03 -22.88
N VAL A 4 21.72 1.15 -23.05
CA VAL A 4 21.50 -0.24 -23.47
C VAL A 4 20.73 -1.05 -22.44
N VAL A 5 21.04 -0.90 -21.14
CA VAL A 5 20.32 -1.61 -20.06
C VAL A 5 18.88 -1.11 -19.94
N GLN A 6 18.66 0.18 -20.19
CA GLN A 6 17.32 0.76 -20.16
C GLN A 6 16.47 0.26 -21.34
N HIS A 7 17.04 0.18 -22.56
CA HIS A 7 16.36 -0.35 -23.72
C HIS A 7 16.05 -1.86 -23.62
N VAL A 8 16.99 -2.64 -23.06
CA VAL A 8 16.74 -4.06 -22.79
C VAL A 8 15.61 -4.24 -21.76
N TRP A 9 15.58 -3.40 -20.73
CA TRP A 9 14.52 -3.39 -19.73
C TRP A 9 13.14 -3.05 -20.34
N GLU A 10 13.09 -2.00 -21.14
CA GLU A 10 11.88 -1.57 -21.85
C GLU A 10 11.38 -2.63 -22.84
N ALA A 11 12.30 -3.28 -23.57
CA ALA A 11 11.99 -4.37 -24.48
C ALA A 11 11.45 -5.61 -23.73
N VAL A 12 12.08 -6.00 -22.62
CA VAL A 12 11.62 -7.11 -21.77
C VAL A 12 10.26 -6.81 -21.15
N ARG A 13 9.98 -5.55 -20.78
CA ARG A 13 8.65 -5.12 -20.31
C ARG A 13 7.59 -5.16 -21.41
N GLN A 14 7.93 -4.76 -22.63
CA GLN A 14 7.01 -4.76 -23.77
C GLN A 14 6.70 -6.17 -24.28
N ASP A 15 7.66 -7.08 -24.21
CA ASP A 15 7.51 -8.47 -24.63
C ASP A 15 6.77 -9.33 -23.59
N ASN A 16 6.79 -8.92 -22.31
CA ASN A 16 6.05 -9.56 -21.21
C ASN A 16 4.62 -9.00 -21.04
N THR A 17 3.97 -8.60 -22.08
CA THR A 17 2.53 -8.19 -22.04
C THR A 17 1.59 -9.37 -21.74
N GLU A 18 2.11 -10.58 -21.61
CA GLU A 18 1.36 -11.75 -21.22
C GLU A 18 1.30 -11.85 -19.70
N ARG A 19 0.15 -11.44 -19.15
CA ARG A 19 -0.38 -11.77 -17.83
C ARG A 19 0.65 -11.78 -16.68
N LEU A 20 0.73 -10.67 -15.97
CA LEU A 20 1.45 -10.60 -14.69
C LEU A 20 0.97 -11.74 -13.77
N THR A 21 1.86 -12.65 -13.42
CA THR A 21 1.55 -13.73 -12.48
C THR A 21 2.15 -13.33 -11.12
N PRO A 22 1.34 -13.14 -10.08
CA PRO A 22 1.85 -12.82 -8.77
C PRO A 22 2.69 -13.98 -8.22
N VAL A 23 3.85 -13.65 -7.68
CA VAL A 23 4.73 -14.59 -6.98
C VAL A 23 4.54 -14.39 -5.48
N PHE A 24 4.14 -15.44 -4.79
CA PHE A 24 3.93 -15.41 -3.34
C PHE A 24 5.19 -15.86 -2.62
N ASP A 25 5.59 -15.11 -1.59
CA ASP A 25 6.63 -15.56 -0.66
C ASP A 25 6.05 -16.68 0.22
N ARG A 26 6.43 -17.92 -0.10
CA ARG A 26 5.97 -19.10 0.61
C ARG A 26 6.72 -19.31 1.94
N ASP A 27 7.89 -18.72 2.06
CA ASP A 27 8.76 -18.89 3.23
C ASP A 27 8.36 -17.93 4.37
N HIS A 28 7.72 -16.80 4.04
CA HIS A 28 7.29 -15.79 5.00
C HIS A 28 5.84 -15.31 4.71
N PRO A 29 4.85 -16.19 4.67
CA PRO A 29 3.48 -15.79 4.36
C PRO A 29 2.88 -15.06 5.55
N ILE A 30 2.67 -13.74 5.47
CA ILE A 30 1.81 -13.02 6.40
C ILE A 30 0.37 -13.15 5.89
N ARG A 31 -0.46 -13.87 6.64
CA ARG A 31 -1.86 -14.14 6.27
C ARG A 31 -2.82 -13.21 6.99
N ALA A 32 -2.46 -12.78 8.19
CA ALA A 32 -3.28 -11.91 9.02
C ALA A 32 -2.41 -11.06 9.95
N THR A 33 -2.95 -9.92 10.35
CA THR A 33 -2.30 -9.04 11.36
C THR A 33 -2.05 -9.74 12.70
N GLY A 34 -2.83 -10.78 13.03
CA GLY A 34 -2.62 -11.60 14.23
C GLY A 34 -1.34 -12.44 14.22
N GLU A 35 -0.71 -12.64 13.07
CA GLU A 35 0.57 -13.35 12.95
C GLU A 35 1.79 -12.44 13.22
N MET A 36 1.56 -11.14 13.41
CA MET A 36 2.60 -10.18 13.74
C MET A 36 3.19 -10.47 15.12
N ARG A 37 4.52 -10.32 15.22
CA ARG A 37 5.21 -10.43 16.52
C ARG A 37 4.94 -9.20 17.37
N THR A 38 4.80 -9.41 18.67
CA THR A 38 4.76 -8.31 19.64
C THR A 38 6.07 -7.52 19.60
N TRP A 39 5.99 -6.21 19.55
CA TRP A 39 7.15 -5.33 19.69
C TRP A 39 6.90 -4.25 20.75
N TYR A 40 7.97 -3.59 21.16
CA TYR A 40 7.94 -2.52 22.14
C TYR A 40 8.38 -1.20 21.49
N THR A 41 7.75 -0.11 21.90
CA THR A 41 8.06 1.22 21.39
C THR A 41 8.07 2.25 22.52
N GLY A 42 8.93 3.27 22.41
CA GLY A 42 8.90 4.48 23.23
C GLY A 42 8.33 5.70 22.46
N LYS A 43 7.84 5.49 21.23
CA LYS A 43 7.24 6.55 20.42
C LYS A 43 5.82 6.86 20.87
N PRO A 44 5.29 8.06 20.54
CA PRO A 44 3.88 8.38 20.77
C PRO A 44 2.98 7.35 20.09
N CYS A 45 1.96 6.92 20.80
CA CYS A 45 1.01 5.95 20.27
C CYS A 45 -0.38 6.19 20.87
N GLU A 46 -1.42 5.85 20.09
CA GLU A 46 -2.81 6.00 20.51
C GLU A 46 -3.61 4.72 20.21
N ARG A 47 -4.63 4.51 21.03
CA ARG A 47 -5.62 3.46 20.75
C ARG A 47 -6.51 3.88 19.62
N THR A 48 -6.89 2.92 18.79
CA THR A 48 -7.74 3.12 17.63
C THR A 48 -9.03 2.29 17.75
N LYS A 49 -10.05 2.65 16.98
CA LYS A 49 -11.34 1.95 16.97
C LYS A 49 -11.39 0.88 15.87
N LYS A 50 -10.78 1.16 14.70
CA LYS A 50 -10.89 0.37 13.48
C LYS A 50 -9.57 -0.25 13.04
N SER A 51 -8.44 0.10 13.67
CA SER A 51 -7.17 -0.52 13.32
C SER A 51 -7.12 -1.98 13.82
N HIS A 52 -6.54 -2.84 13.00
CA HIS A 52 -6.28 -4.23 13.38
C HIS A 52 -5.13 -4.38 14.39
N ILE A 53 -4.36 -3.32 14.62
CA ILE A 53 -3.30 -3.28 15.63
C ILE A 53 -3.84 -2.50 16.83
N ASN A 54 -3.64 -3.02 18.02
CA ASN A 54 -4.22 -2.48 19.26
C ASN A 54 -3.81 -1.03 19.57
N VAL A 55 -2.67 -0.58 19.04
CA VAL A 55 -2.15 0.78 19.18
C VAL A 55 -1.52 1.21 17.87
N CYS A 56 -1.80 2.41 17.40
CA CYS A 56 -1.08 3.00 16.28
C CYS A 56 0.09 3.84 16.79
N VAL A 57 1.28 3.57 16.27
CA VAL A 57 2.52 4.28 16.59
C VAL A 57 2.77 5.34 15.54
N TYR A 58 3.07 6.58 15.94
CA TYR A 58 3.26 7.70 15.04
C TYR A 58 4.72 8.12 14.96
N ASP A 59 5.20 8.33 13.74
CA ASP A 59 6.52 8.88 13.46
C ASP A 59 6.46 10.39 13.15
N SER A 60 5.24 10.89 12.87
CA SER A 60 5.00 12.30 12.57
C SER A 60 3.58 12.73 12.96
N THR A 61 3.36 14.04 13.06
CA THR A 61 2.02 14.62 13.25
C THR A 61 1.10 14.38 12.04
N TRP A 62 1.66 14.22 10.87
CA TRP A 62 0.91 13.85 9.65
C TRP A 62 0.31 12.47 9.78
N GLU A 63 1.12 11.49 10.12
CA GLU A 63 0.64 10.11 10.32
C GLU A 63 -0.44 10.03 11.41
N ALA A 64 -0.32 10.81 12.48
CA ALA A 64 -1.35 10.89 13.50
C ALA A 64 -2.66 11.46 12.96
N SER A 65 -2.58 12.52 12.15
CA SER A 65 -3.75 13.10 11.47
C SER A 65 -4.38 12.12 10.50
N ASP A 66 -3.57 11.42 9.70
CA ASP A 66 -4.01 10.44 8.71
C ASP A 66 -4.72 9.27 9.39
N ALA A 67 -4.11 8.71 10.44
CA ALA A 67 -4.69 7.64 11.25
C ALA A 67 -6.02 8.06 11.88
N PHE A 68 -6.14 9.30 12.36
CA PHE A 68 -7.38 9.84 12.90
C PHE A 68 -8.49 9.88 11.83
N VAL A 69 -8.18 10.34 10.61
CA VAL A 69 -9.14 10.39 9.50
C VAL A 69 -9.60 8.97 9.14
N LEU A 70 -8.66 8.00 9.05
CA LEU A 70 -8.99 6.60 8.77
C LEU A 70 -9.87 5.98 9.85
N ASP A 71 -9.59 6.28 11.12
CA ASP A 71 -10.29 5.70 12.26
C ASP A 71 -11.73 6.23 12.43
N ASP A 72 -11.97 7.48 12.01
CA ASP A 72 -13.26 8.17 12.15
C ASP A 72 -14.14 8.11 10.88
N SER A 73 -13.56 7.78 9.73
CA SER A 73 -14.28 7.78 8.43
C SER A 73 -15.34 6.68 8.35
N GLU A 74 -16.57 7.04 7.93
CA GLU A 74 -17.65 6.09 7.65
C GLU A 74 -17.36 5.17 6.45
N HIS A 75 -16.44 5.56 5.55
CA HIS A 75 -16.03 4.79 4.38
C HIS A 75 -15.02 3.68 4.71
N VAL A 76 -14.54 3.62 5.96
CA VAL A 76 -13.53 2.65 6.40
C VAL A 76 -14.13 1.65 7.36
N THR A 77 -14.02 0.37 7.00
CA THR A 77 -14.42 -0.74 7.88
C THR A 77 -13.28 -1.12 8.83
N ALA A 78 -12.06 -1.18 8.32
CA ALA A 78 -10.87 -1.51 9.07
C ALA A 78 -9.64 -0.92 8.38
N TRP A 79 -8.56 -0.72 9.14
CA TRP A 79 -7.29 -0.26 8.59
C TRP A 79 -6.10 -0.77 9.40
N THR A 80 -4.91 -0.64 8.88
CA THR A 80 -3.67 -0.88 9.61
C THR A 80 -2.56 -0.03 9.06
N LYS A 81 -1.71 0.52 9.95
CA LYS A 81 -0.41 1.07 9.53
C LYS A 81 0.49 -0.10 9.15
N ASN A 82 1.23 0.03 8.07
CA ASN A 82 2.17 -0.98 7.60
C ASN A 82 3.50 -0.92 8.37
N ASP A 83 3.39 -0.93 9.68
CA ASP A 83 4.51 -0.98 10.61
C ASP A 83 4.64 -2.41 11.17
N HIS A 84 5.79 -3.04 10.97
CA HIS A 84 6.05 -4.44 11.33
C HIS A 84 5.12 -5.48 10.67
N LEU A 85 4.23 -5.06 9.77
CA LEU A 85 3.31 -5.95 9.03
C LEU A 85 4.02 -6.78 7.96
N GLY A 86 5.12 -6.27 7.41
CA GLY A 86 5.89 -6.96 6.36
C GLY A 86 5.30 -6.85 4.96
N PHE A 87 4.27 -6.03 4.73
CA PHE A 87 3.77 -5.78 3.39
C PHE A 87 4.77 -4.91 2.62
N GLU A 88 5.37 -5.48 1.57
CA GLU A 88 6.41 -4.85 0.77
C GLU A 88 6.15 -5.08 -0.72
N VAL A 89 6.37 -4.05 -1.53
CA VAL A 89 6.39 -4.16 -2.99
C VAL A 89 7.83 -3.99 -3.48
N LEU A 90 8.32 -4.96 -4.23
CA LEU A 90 9.65 -4.87 -4.82
C LEU A 90 9.61 -3.96 -6.05
N TYR A 91 10.59 -3.06 -6.18
CA TYR A 91 10.74 -2.19 -7.34
C TYR A 91 12.20 -2.05 -7.73
N VAL A 92 12.44 -1.72 -9.00
CA VAL A 92 13.79 -1.46 -9.51
C VAL A 92 13.99 0.05 -9.70
N TYR A 93 15.00 0.59 -9.06
CA TYR A 93 15.39 1.98 -9.24
C TYR A 93 16.88 2.10 -9.47
N ARG A 94 17.26 2.72 -10.60
CA ARG A 94 18.65 2.85 -11.04
C ARG A 94 19.42 1.52 -11.10
N GLY A 95 18.74 0.44 -11.54
CA GLY A 95 19.30 -0.90 -11.67
C GLY A 95 19.44 -1.69 -10.36
N VAL A 96 18.91 -1.17 -9.26
CA VAL A 96 18.94 -1.84 -7.95
C VAL A 96 17.55 -2.22 -7.53
N VAL A 97 17.33 -3.48 -7.13
CA VAL A 97 16.08 -3.95 -6.51
C VAL A 97 15.98 -3.35 -5.12
N ARG A 98 14.84 -2.77 -4.83
CA ARG A 98 14.53 -2.12 -3.55
C ARG A 98 13.17 -2.57 -3.05
N LYS A 99 12.94 -2.38 -1.75
CA LYS A 99 11.67 -2.62 -1.08
C LYS A 99 10.94 -1.30 -0.86
N TYR A 100 9.67 -1.28 -1.21
CA TYR A 100 8.76 -0.19 -0.92
C TYR A 100 7.72 -0.67 0.08
N ARG A 101 7.54 0.08 1.16
CA ARG A 101 6.56 -0.16 2.20
C ARG A 101 5.60 1.03 2.20
N PRO A 102 4.40 0.88 1.63
CA PRO A 102 3.35 1.90 1.73
C PRO A 102 2.92 2.09 3.18
N ASP A 103 2.34 3.25 3.51
CA ASP A 103 2.06 3.63 4.91
C ASP A 103 0.87 2.87 5.50
N PHE A 104 -0.23 2.74 4.76
CA PHE A 104 -1.48 2.18 5.28
C PHE A 104 -2.11 1.15 4.34
N LEU A 105 -2.75 0.16 4.93
CA LEU A 105 -3.69 -0.75 4.27
C LEU A 105 -5.08 -0.49 4.86
N VAL A 106 -6.05 -0.25 3.99
CA VAL A 106 -7.40 0.16 4.38
C VAL A 106 -8.42 -0.79 3.75
N ARG A 107 -9.38 -1.25 4.52
CA ARG A 107 -10.57 -1.95 4.04
C ARG A 107 -11.72 -0.96 3.96
N LEU A 108 -12.24 -0.74 2.76
CA LEU A 108 -13.38 0.13 2.52
C LEU A 108 -14.72 -0.58 2.79
N THR A 109 -15.79 0.19 2.93
CA THR A 109 -17.14 -0.37 3.21
C THR A 109 -17.71 -1.12 2.02
N ASN A 110 -17.31 -0.77 0.78
CA ASN A 110 -17.65 -1.49 -0.44
C ASN A 110 -16.91 -2.84 -0.59
N GLY A 111 -16.04 -3.21 0.38
CA GLY A 111 -15.27 -4.45 0.39
C GLY A 111 -13.91 -4.36 -0.33
N ASN A 112 -13.59 -3.25 -1.01
CA ASN A 112 -12.29 -3.05 -1.64
C ASN A 112 -11.19 -2.87 -0.59
N ALA A 113 -9.97 -3.25 -0.95
CA ALA A 113 -8.77 -2.94 -0.19
C ALA A 113 -8.01 -1.79 -0.86
N LEU A 114 -7.63 -0.79 -0.09
CA LEU A 114 -6.88 0.37 -0.56
C LEU A 114 -5.50 0.39 0.08
N VAL A 115 -4.46 0.43 -0.76
CA VAL A 115 -3.09 0.76 -0.34
C VAL A 115 -2.95 2.27 -0.41
N LEU A 116 -2.74 2.90 0.74
CA LEU A 116 -2.65 4.36 0.86
C LEU A 116 -1.24 4.76 1.29
N GLU A 117 -0.64 5.64 0.53
CA GLU A 117 0.62 6.33 0.83
C GLU A 117 0.32 7.79 1.15
N THR A 118 1.05 8.35 2.11
CA THR A 118 0.95 9.77 2.43
C THR A 118 2.29 10.44 2.18
N LYS A 119 2.32 11.51 1.36
CA LYS A 119 3.57 12.12 0.97
C LYS A 119 3.45 13.57 0.52
N GLY A 120 4.15 14.46 1.24
CA GLY A 120 4.14 15.88 0.93
C GLY A 120 4.89 16.28 -0.35
N GLN A 121 6.04 15.69 -0.64
CA GLN A 121 6.84 15.99 -1.83
C GLN A 121 7.15 14.73 -2.63
N ASP A 122 7.06 14.84 -3.94
CA ASP A 122 7.20 13.74 -4.88
C ASP A 122 8.57 13.76 -5.56
N THR A 123 9.28 12.66 -5.48
CA THR A 123 10.55 12.45 -6.17
C THR A 123 10.37 11.53 -7.37
N GLU A 124 11.36 11.48 -8.28
CA GLU A 124 11.36 10.51 -9.38
C GLU A 124 11.34 9.06 -8.86
N GLN A 125 11.96 8.80 -7.72
CA GLN A 125 11.91 7.47 -7.09
C GLN A 125 10.49 7.13 -6.62
N ASP A 126 9.74 8.10 -6.10
CA ASP A 126 8.36 7.87 -5.64
C ASP A 126 7.41 7.60 -6.80
N LYS A 127 7.60 8.23 -7.95
CA LYS A 127 6.87 7.90 -9.18
C LYS A 127 7.11 6.44 -9.59
N VAL A 128 8.36 5.97 -9.49
CA VAL A 128 8.69 4.57 -9.79
C VAL A 128 8.05 3.62 -8.78
N LYS A 129 8.07 3.92 -7.49
CA LYS A 129 7.39 3.11 -6.47
C LYS A 129 5.90 2.94 -6.79
N ARG A 130 5.21 4.05 -7.12
CA ARG A 130 3.78 4.02 -7.48
C ARG A 130 3.49 3.19 -8.72
N LEU A 131 4.37 3.27 -9.71
CA LEU A 131 4.24 2.44 -10.91
C LEU A 131 4.23 0.96 -10.54
N TYR A 132 5.20 0.50 -9.74
CA TYR A 132 5.28 -0.88 -9.30
C TYR A 132 4.14 -1.27 -8.36
N LEU A 133 3.66 -0.37 -7.51
CA LEU A 133 2.49 -0.61 -6.67
C LEU A 133 1.22 -0.82 -7.53
N ASN A 134 1.03 -0.02 -8.56
CA ASN A 134 -0.09 -0.19 -9.50
C ASN A 134 0.03 -1.50 -10.28
N GLU A 135 1.22 -1.88 -10.74
CA GLU A 135 1.46 -3.17 -11.38
C GLU A 135 1.15 -4.34 -10.43
N TRP A 136 1.54 -4.23 -9.16
CA TRP A 136 1.22 -5.20 -8.13
C TRP A 136 -0.29 -5.33 -7.95
N ALA A 137 -1.01 -4.22 -7.79
CA ALA A 137 -2.46 -4.24 -7.62
C ALA A 137 -3.18 -4.85 -8.84
N GLN A 138 -2.74 -4.51 -10.06
CA GLN A 138 -3.26 -5.10 -11.29
C GLN A 138 -3.04 -6.62 -11.34
N ALA A 139 -1.84 -7.09 -10.95
CA ALA A 139 -1.52 -8.51 -10.92
C ALA A 139 -2.38 -9.28 -9.91
N VAL A 140 -2.55 -8.74 -8.70
CA VAL A 140 -3.40 -9.34 -7.65
C VAL A 140 -4.87 -9.38 -8.09
N ASN A 141 -5.37 -8.28 -8.66
CA ASN A 141 -6.74 -8.20 -9.17
C ASN A 141 -6.98 -9.17 -10.33
N ALA A 142 -6.01 -9.31 -11.24
CA ALA A 142 -6.10 -10.25 -12.37
C ALA A 142 -6.02 -11.72 -11.92
N HIS A 143 -5.25 -12.02 -10.86
CA HIS A 143 -5.18 -13.36 -10.30
C HIS A 143 -6.51 -13.75 -9.64
N GLY A 144 -7.16 -12.80 -8.95
CA GLY A 144 -8.40 -13.02 -8.21
C GLY A 144 -8.22 -13.78 -6.89
N GLY A 145 -9.28 -13.86 -6.09
CA GLY A 145 -9.29 -14.59 -4.83
C GLY A 145 -8.79 -13.81 -3.60
N PHE A 146 -8.32 -12.55 -3.80
CA PHE A 146 -7.81 -11.68 -2.72
C PHE A 146 -8.64 -10.40 -2.52
N GLY A 147 -9.84 -10.34 -3.11
CA GLY A 147 -10.62 -9.12 -3.20
C GLY A 147 -10.06 -8.14 -4.24
N HIS A 148 -10.66 -6.97 -4.34
CA HIS A 148 -10.23 -5.92 -5.27
C HIS A 148 -9.34 -4.90 -4.57
N TRP A 149 -8.15 -4.67 -5.12
CA TRP A 149 -7.13 -3.80 -4.57
C TRP A 149 -6.99 -2.52 -5.38
N LEU A 150 -6.98 -1.41 -4.68
CA LEU A 150 -6.81 -0.05 -5.18
C LEU A 150 -5.56 0.57 -4.57
N CYS A 151 -5.02 1.61 -5.22
CA CYS A 151 -3.85 2.34 -4.75
C CYS A 151 -4.11 3.83 -4.83
N ALA A 152 -3.75 4.58 -3.79
CA ALA A 152 -3.83 6.02 -3.78
C ALA A 152 -2.67 6.66 -3.02
N VAL A 153 -2.40 7.93 -3.34
CA VAL A 153 -1.42 8.76 -2.64
C VAL A 153 -2.10 10.04 -2.22
N ALA A 154 -2.05 10.35 -0.93
CA ALA A 154 -2.43 11.65 -0.38
C ALA A 154 -1.18 12.53 -0.29
N LYS A 155 -1.24 13.73 -0.85
CA LYS A 155 -0.17 14.72 -0.78
C LYS A 155 -0.32 15.67 0.40
N GLU A 156 -1.55 15.76 0.91
CA GLU A 156 -1.92 16.55 2.07
C GLU A 156 -2.91 15.76 2.93
N PRO A 157 -2.91 15.91 4.27
CA PRO A 157 -3.83 15.18 5.14
C PRO A 157 -5.32 15.36 4.79
N GLY A 158 -5.68 16.53 4.25
CA GLY A 158 -7.05 16.84 3.82
C GLY A 158 -7.56 15.98 2.66
N GLU A 159 -6.66 15.49 1.79
CA GLU A 159 -7.02 14.68 0.61
C GLU A 159 -7.49 13.28 0.96
N ILE A 160 -7.15 12.77 2.13
CA ILE A 160 -7.51 11.38 2.52
C ILE A 160 -9.01 11.17 2.51
N ARG A 161 -9.78 12.14 2.97
CA ARG A 161 -11.25 12.05 2.97
C ARG A 161 -11.81 11.88 1.56
N ASP A 162 -11.35 12.70 0.63
CA ASP A 162 -11.79 12.65 -0.77
C ASP A 162 -11.36 11.34 -1.42
N ILE A 163 -10.13 10.88 -1.15
CA ILE A 163 -9.62 9.59 -1.60
C ILE A 163 -10.51 8.44 -1.11
N LEU A 164 -10.91 8.45 0.16
CA LEU A 164 -11.78 7.41 0.72
C LEU A 164 -13.15 7.41 0.06
N ILE A 165 -13.78 8.58 -0.09
CA ILE A 165 -15.08 8.74 -0.75
C ILE A 165 -15.02 8.22 -2.19
N MET A 166 -14.02 8.66 -2.95
CA MET A 166 -13.86 8.27 -4.36
C MET A 166 -13.64 6.76 -4.53
N ASN A 167 -12.81 6.15 -3.69
CA ASN A 167 -12.49 4.73 -3.80
C ASN A 167 -13.60 3.83 -3.23
N ASP A 168 -14.36 4.31 -2.24
CA ASP A 168 -15.52 3.59 -1.73
C ASP A 168 -16.71 3.62 -2.72
N ALA A 169 -16.77 4.59 -3.63
CA ALA A 169 -17.74 4.63 -4.72
C ALA A 169 -17.44 3.68 -5.88
N ILE A 170 -16.23 3.10 -5.95
CA ILE A 170 -15.86 2.13 -6.99
C ILE A 170 -16.49 0.78 -6.67
N GLU A 171 -17.35 0.28 -7.56
CA GLU A 171 -17.95 -1.05 -7.40
C GLU A 171 -16.86 -2.12 -7.28
N GLY A 172 -16.88 -2.84 -6.17
CA GLY A 172 -16.01 -3.99 -5.97
C GLY A 172 -16.39 -5.09 -6.95
N ARG A 173 -15.48 -5.49 -7.81
CA ARG A 173 -15.66 -6.70 -8.61
C ARG A 173 -15.36 -7.89 -7.70
N GLY A 174 -16.43 -8.49 -7.15
CA GLY A 174 -16.36 -9.73 -6.39
C GLY A 174 -15.80 -10.91 -7.19
#